data_c156fb35ae192d1f74145b262345be13
#
_entry.id   c156fb35ae192d1f74145b262345be13
#
_cell.length_a   1.000
_cell.length_b   1.000
_cell.length_c   1.000
_cell.angle_alpha   90.00
_cell.angle_beta   90.00
_cell.angle_gamma   90.00
#
_symmetry.space_group_name_H-M   'P 1'
#
loop_
_entity.id
_entity.type
_entity.pdbx_description
1 polymer ?
#
loop_
_entity_poly.entity_id
_entity_poly.type
_entity_poly.pdbx_seq_one_letter_code
_entity_poly.pdbx_strand_id
1 'polypeptide(L)'
;MLTQTAKVHDAAWKEMFDDFLRERAQQTGQPFVPFDPVADYDKYVDGKPRADGTRSFLQSRGIELPEGHEDDPPDAQTVYGLGNRKNDIVLKKIHDDGVAAYPGSVRYVKAVRDAGLRRAVVSSSANCRDVLVAAGIEDLFEARIDGIVAEQEHLRGKPAPDTFLAGARALGLKPTGAVVFEDALAGVAAGRAGGFGFVVGVDRVGQAAELKKHGADIVVTDLAELLDRK
;
A
#
# COMPACT_ATOMS: atom_id res chain seq x y z
N MET A 1 5.09 -3.61 -4.23
CA MET A 1 6.21 -3.43 -5.17
C MET A 1 7.48 -4.19 -4.76
N LEU A 2 8.04 -3.99 -3.57
CA LEU A 2 9.26 -4.68 -3.10
C LEU A 2 9.00 -6.08 -2.56
N THR A 3 7.84 -6.28 -1.96
CA THR A 3 7.44 -7.50 -1.26
C THR A 3 6.07 -7.98 -1.75
N GLN A 4 5.77 -9.24 -1.51
CA GLN A 4 4.48 -9.86 -1.86
C GLN A 4 3.41 -9.60 -0.80
N THR A 5 3.52 -8.49 -0.07
CA THR A 5 2.57 -8.12 1.00
C THR A 5 1.16 -7.83 0.50
N ALA A 6 0.97 -7.50 -0.78
CA ALA A 6 -0.36 -7.35 -1.36
C ALA A 6 -1.24 -8.58 -1.08
N LYS A 7 -0.68 -9.80 -1.22
CA LYS A 7 -1.39 -11.05 -0.89
C LYS A 7 -1.77 -11.16 0.59
N VAL A 8 -0.88 -10.71 1.48
CA VAL A 8 -1.13 -10.71 2.93
C VAL A 8 -2.22 -9.69 3.27
N HIS A 9 -2.15 -8.50 2.69
CA HIS A 9 -3.16 -7.46 2.88
C HIS A 9 -4.51 -7.87 2.30
N ASP A 10 -4.55 -8.44 1.09
CA ASP A 10 -5.76 -8.95 0.45
C ASP A 10 -6.44 -10.04 1.31
N ALA A 11 -5.68 -11.06 1.72
CA ALA A 11 -6.19 -12.11 2.60
C ALA A 11 -6.75 -11.56 3.93
N ALA A 12 -6.09 -10.55 4.51
CA ALA A 12 -6.54 -9.94 5.75
C ALA A 12 -7.80 -9.07 5.56
N TRP A 13 -7.91 -8.32 4.45
CA TRP A 13 -9.12 -7.58 4.11
C TRP A 13 -10.30 -8.53 3.90
N LYS A 14 -10.08 -9.60 3.13
CA LYS A 14 -11.11 -10.60 2.89
C LYS A 14 -11.58 -11.26 4.17
N GLU A 15 -10.68 -11.72 5.02
CA GLU A 15 -11.00 -12.35 6.30
C GLU A 15 -11.83 -11.40 7.18
N MET A 16 -11.35 -10.19 7.39
CA MET A 16 -12.02 -9.21 8.25
C MET A 16 -13.39 -8.80 7.69
N PHE A 17 -13.48 -8.46 6.39
CA PHE A 17 -14.76 -8.04 5.81
C PHE A 17 -15.76 -9.20 5.71
N ASP A 18 -15.32 -10.41 5.36
CA ASP A 18 -16.22 -11.56 5.29
C ASP A 18 -16.81 -11.90 6.66
N ASP A 19 -16.01 -11.82 7.73
CA ASP A 19 -16.50 -12.04 9.08
C ASP A 19 -17.52 -10.97 9.49
N PHE A 20 -17.20 -9.70 9.29
CA PHE A 20 -18.11 -8.60 9.55
C PHE A 20 -19.42 -8.73 8.74
N LEU A 21 -19.32 -9.04 7.45
CA LEU A 21 -20.50 -9.16 6.57
C LEU A 21 -21.37 -10.38 6.92
N ARG A 22 -20.78 -11.49 7.39
CA ARG A 22 -21.53 -12.64 7.90
C ARG A 22 -22.29 -12.31 9.17
N GLU A 23 -21.64 -11.66 10.14
CA GLU A 23 -22.28 -11.19 11.36
C GLU A 23 -23.47 -10.28 11.05
N ARG A 24 -23.25 -9.31 10.15
CA ARG A 24 -24.28 -8.37 9.71
C ARG A 24 -25.45 -9.07 8.99
N ALA A 25 -25.16 -10.03 8.10
CA ALA A 25 -26.18 -10.80 7.40
C ALA A 25 -27.09 -11.56 8.38
N GLN A 26 -26.51 -12.15 9.42
CA GLN A 26 -27.25 -12.84 10.49
C GLN A 26 -28.15 -11.87 11.28
N GLN A 27 -27.67 -10.66 11.57
CA GLN A 27 -28.41 -9.65 12.32
C GLN A 27 -29.53 -9.00 11.52
N THR A 28 -29.32 -8.78 10.24
CA THR A 28 -30.26 -8.01 9.37
C THR A 28 -31.17 -8.89 8.53
N GLY A 29 -30.88 -10.20 8.42
CA GLY A 29 -31.58 -11.10 7.50
C GLY A 29 -31.27 -10.87 6.01
N GLN A 30 -30.30 -10.00 5.70
CA GLN A 30 -29.87 -9.75 4.31
C GLN A 30 -28.91 -10.85 3.82
N PRO A 31 -28.84 -11.12 2.51
CA PRO A 31 -27.90 -12.09 1.98
C PRO A 31 -26.44 -11.72 2.27
N PHE A 32 -25.63 -12.70 2.64
CA PHE A 32 -24.19 -12.54 2.72
C PHE A 32 -23.59 -12.41 1.30
N VAL A 33 -22.92 -11.31 1.04
CA VAL A 33 -22.17 -11.08 -0.20
C VAL A 33 -20.71 -10.89 0.18
N PRO A 34 -19.81 -11.85 -0.10
CA PRO A 34 -18.42 -11.78 0.35
C PRO A 34 -17.64 -10.64 -0.31
N PHE A 35 -16.50 -10.29 0.31
CA PHE A 35 -15.50 -9.43 -0.29
C PHE A 35 -14.82 -10.16 -1.46
N ASP A 36 -14.76 -9.50 -2.64
CA ASP A 36 -14.04 -10.03 -3.79
C ASP A 36 -12.56 -9.61 -3.71
N PRO A 37 -11.62 -10.59 -3.65
CA PRO A 37 -10.20 -10.31 -3.44
C PRO A 37 -9.52 -9.63 -4.65
N VAL A 38 -10.18 -9.51 -5.77
CA VAL A 38 -9.68 -8.79 -6.95
C VAL A 38 -10.47 -7.52 -7.16
N ALA A 39 -11.78 -7.63 -7.45
CA ALA A 39 -12.59 -6.48 -7.85
C ALA A 39 -12.78 -5.46 -6.71
N ASP A 40 -13.07 -5.94 -5.48
CA ASP A 40 -13.24 -5.03 -4.34
C ASP A 40 -11.88 -4.53 -3.83
N TYR A 41 -10.85 -5.37 -3.86
CA TYR A 41 -9.50 -4.98 -3.44
C TYR A 41 -8.98 -3.81 -4.28
N ASP A 42 -8.89 -3.98 -5.60
CA ASP A 42 -8.32 -2.99 -6.51
C ASP A 42 -9.10 -1.67 -6.46
N LYS A 43 -10.42 -1.75 -6.35
CA LYS A 43 -11.28 -0.58 -6.45
C LYS A 43 -11.38 0.21 -5.15
N TYR A 44 -11.40 -0.47 -4.00
CA TYR A 44 -11.80 0.18 -2.76
C TYR A 44 -10.69 0.30 -1.72
N VAL A 45 -9.69 -0.60 -1.70
CA VAL A 45 -8.70 -0.64 -0.63
C VAL A 45 -7.24 -0.53 -1.06
N ASP A 46 -6.90 -0.93 -2.30
CA ASP A 46 -5.52 -0.94 -2.75
C ASP A 46 -4.88 0.46 -2.74
N GLY A 47 -3.68 0.53 -2.18
CA GLY A 47 -2.89 1.77 -2.10
C GLY A 47 -3.41 2.82 -1.13
N LYS A 48 -4.57 2.61 -0.48
CA LYS A 48 -5.19 3.57 0.46
C LYS A 48 -4.70 3.36 1.89
N PRO A 49 -4.74 4.42 2.73
CA PRO A 49 -4.69 4.29 4.18
C PRO A 49 -5.80 3.36 4.68
N ARG A 50 -5.54 2.65 5.78
CA ARG A 50 -6.43 1.60 6.30
C ARG A 50 -7.86 2.08 6.57
N ALA A 51 -8.04 3.21 7.26
CA ALA A 51 -9.35 3.78 7.54
C ALA A 51 -10.08 4.18 6.26
N ASP A 52 -9.37 4.77 5.28
CA ASP A 52 -9.94 5.17 3.98
C ASP A 52 -10.39 3.96 3.16
N GLY A 53 -9.61 2.88 3.18
CA GLY A 53 -9.98 1.62 2.54
C GLY A 53 -11.22 1.01 3.18
N THR A 54 -11.28 0.95 4.51
CA THR A 54 -12.45 0.47 5.26
C THR A 54 -13.70 1.27 4.88
N ARG A 55 -13.63 2.59 4.96
CA ARG A 55 -14.74 3.51 4.64
C ARG A 55 -15.19 3.35 3.18
N SER A 56 -14.25 3.33 2.25
CA SER A 56 -14.52 3.18 0.82
C SER A 56 -15.27 1.89 0.49
N PHE A 57 -14.87 0.77 1.09
CA PHE A 57 -15.56 -0.51 0.89
C PHE A 57 -16.96 -0.51 1.53
N LEU A 58 -17.09 -0.07 2.78
CA LEU A 58 -18.40 0.00 3.46
C LEU A 58 -19.40 0.85 2.67
N GLN A 59 -18.97 2.03 2.18
CA GLN A 59 -19.79 2.89 1.34
C GLN A 59 -20.24 2.20 0.05
N SER A 60 -19.38 1.39 -0.57
CA SER A 60 -19.74 0.64 -1.78
C SER A 60 -20.86 -0.38 -1.55
N ARG A 61 -21.02 -0.82 -0.30
CA ARG A 61 -22.07 -1.76 0.13
C ARG A 61 -23.27 -1.06 0.77
N GLY A 62 -23.32 0.28 0.78
CA GLY A 62 -24.37 1.04 1.46
C GLY A 62 -24.39 0.84 2.97
N ILE A 63 -23.23 0.55 3.57
CA ILE A 63 -23.08 0.32 5.00
C ILE A 63 -22.49 1.56 5.63
N GLU A 64 -23.18 2.10 6.61
CA GLU A 64 -22.73 3.22 7.43
C GLU A 64 -22.36 2.70 8.82
N LEU A 65 -21.15 3.02 9.26
CA LEU A 65 -20.67 2.81 10.62
C LEU A 65 -20.16 4.15 11.19
N PRO A 66 -20.19 4.32 12.51
CA PRO A 66 -19.48 5.41 13.16
C PRO A 66 -18.01 5.39 12.75
N GLU A 67 -17.40 6.57 12.64
CA GLU A 67 -15.97 6.68 12.34
C GLU A 67 -15.13 5.99 13.43
N GLY A 68 -15.44 6.28 14.69
CA GLY A 68 -14.69 5.80 15.84
C GLY A 68 -13.40 6.60 16.06
N HIS A 69 -12.48 6.00 16.79
CA HIS A 69 -11.17 6.54 17.11
C HIS A 69 -10.07 5.56 16.73
N GLU A 70 -8.86 6.06 16.50
CA GLU A 70 -7.70 5.28 16.06
C GLU A 70 -7.34 4.13 17.01
N ASP A 71 -7.63 4.29 18.29
CA ASP A 71 -7.41 3.32 19.37
C ASP A 71 -8.61 2.43 19.65
N ASP A 72 -9.66 2.47 18.83
CA ASP A 72 -10.80 1.58 19.00
C ASP A 72 -10.36 0.11 19.00
N PRO A 73 -10.90 -0.71 19.92
CA PRO A 73 -10.56 -2.12 19.96
C PRO A 73 -11.04 -2.84 18.68
N PRO A 74 -10.38 -3.94 18.27
CA PRO A 74 -10.67 -4.68 17.04
C PRO A 74 -12.10 -5.23 16.92
N ASP A 75 -12.83 -5.34 18.01
CA ASP A 75 -14.23 -5.77 18.06
C ASP A 75 -15.24 -4.61 17.97
N ALA A 76 -14.78 -3.35 18.02
CA ALA A 76 -15.64 -2.21 17.88
C ALA A 76 -16.25 -2.14 16.46
N GLN A 77 -17.56 -1.86 16.41
CA GLN A 77 -18.31 -1.70 15.16
C GLN A 77 -18.14 -0.27 14.62
N THR A 78 -16.91 0.13 14.34
CA THR A 78 -16.53 1.42 13.78
C THR A 78 -15.58 1.24 12.60
N VAL A 79 -15.36 2.30 11.81
CA VAL A 79 -14.39 2.27 10.70
C VAL A 79 -13.00 1.93 11.23
N TYR A 80 -12.57 2.57 12.31
CA TYR A 80 -11.27 2.31 12.94
C TYR A 80 -11.20 0.93 13.59
N GLY A 81 -12.23 0.47 14.30
CA GLY A 81 -12.27 -0.86 14.92
C GLY A 81 -12.09 -1.98 13.90
N LEU A 82 -12.84 -1.94 12.77
CA LEU A 82 -12.66 -2.89 11.67
C LEU A 82 -11.25 -2.79 11.06
N GLY A 83 -10.75 -1.57 10.90
CA GLY A 83 -9.39 -1.34 10.44
C GLY A 83 -8.35 -1.97 11.38
N ASN A 84 -8.54 -1.86 12.70
CA ASN A 84 -7.65 -2.44 13.70
C ASN A 84 -7.73 -3.97 13.71
N ARG A 85 -8.94 -4.56 13.59
CA ARG A 85 -9.13 -6.02 13.38
C ARG A 85 -8.33 -6.52 12.19
N LYS A 86 -8.44 -5.84 11.04
CA LYS A 86 -7.65 -6.17 9.84
C LYS A 86 -6.14 -6.08 10.10
N ASN A 87 -5.71 -5.09 10.89
CA ASN A 87 -4.30 -4.91 11.22
C ASN A 87 -3.74 -6.09 12.01
N ASP A 88 -4.48 -6.55 13.01
CA ASP A 88 -4.09 -7.72 13.84
C ASP A 88 -3.95 -8.98 12.99
N ILE A 89 -4.85 -9.18 12.03
CA ILE A 89 -4.76 -10.29 11.06
C ILE A 89 -3.49 -10.17 10.21
N VAL A 90 -3.15 -8.96 9.73
CA VAL A 90 -1.92 -8.73 8.95
C VAL A 90 -0.68 -9.05 9.78
N LEU A 91 -0.59 -8.51 11.00
CA LEU A 91 0.57 -8.73 11.88
C LEU A 91 0.75 -10.20 12.20
N LYS A 92 -0.35 -10.91 12.49
CA LYS A 92 -0.32 -12.35 12.69
C LYS A 92 0.21 -13.08 11.46
N LYS A 93 -0.30 -12.78 10.27
CA LYS A 93 0.17 -13.42 9.03
C LYS A 93 1.65 -13.12 8.73
N ILE A 94 2.11 -11.88 8.96
CA ILE A 94 3.52 -11.51 8.80
C ILE A 94 4.41 -12.31 9.77
N HIS A 95 3.96 -12.47 11.02
CA HIS A 95 4.70 -13.21 12.05
C HIS A 95 4.76 -14.71 11.75
N ASP A 96 3.63 -15.32 11.38
CA ASP A 96 3.50 -16.76 11.21
C ASP A 96 4.08 -17.26 9.87
N ASP A 97 3.86 -16.51 8.79
CA ASP A 97 4.21 -16.92 7.41
C ASP A 97 5.46 -16.21 6.87
N GLY A 98 5.90 -15.13 7.53
CA GLY A 98 6.96 -14.25 7.02
C GLY A 98 6.51 -13.40 5.81
N VAL A 99 7.46 -12.71 5.19
CA VAL A 99 7.21 -11.87 4.00
C VAL A 99 8.23 -12.16 2.91
N ALA A 100 7.76 -12.65 1.78
CA ALA A 100 8.60 -12.84 0.61
C ALA A 100 8.85 -11.51 -0.12
N ALA A 101 10.14 -11.18 -0.35
CA ALA A 101 10.50 -10.09 -1.24
C ALA A 101 10.56 -10.57 -2.71
N TYR A 102 10.33 -9.65 -3.66
CA TYR A 102 10.59 -9.91 -5.08
C TYR A 102 12.10 -9.86 -5.34
N PRO A 103 12.75 -10.98 -5.73
CA PRO A 103 14.20 -11.02 -5.87
C PRO A 103 14.77 -9.99 -6.85
N GLY A 104 14.07 -9.75 -7.96
CA GLY A 104 14.46 -8.75 -8.95
C GLY A 104 14.39 -7.33 -8.40
N SER A 105 13.36 -7.00 -7.62
CA SER A 105 13.24 -5.70 -6.97
C SER A 105 14.37 -5.47 -5.95
N VAL A 106 14.69 -6.49 -5.14
CA VAL A 106 15.81 -6.41 -4.18
C VAL A 106 17.15 -6.22 -4.90
N ARG A 107 17.37 -6.96 -6.01
CA ARG A 107 18.58 -6.80 -6.83
C ARG A 107 18.71 -5.39 -7.38
N TYR A 108 17.61 -4.82 -7.87
CA TYR A 108 17.59 -3.45 -8.38
C TYR A 108 17.93 -2.43 -7.28
N VAL A 109 17.27 -2.51 -6.11
CA VAL A 109 17.54 -1.59 -4.98
C VAL A 109 18.98 -1.68 -4.50
N LYS A 110 19.56 -2.88 -4.46
CA LYS A 110 20.99 -3.06 -4.14
C LYS A 110 21.89 -2.40 -5.18
N ALA A 111 21.61 -2.54 -6.47
CA ALA A 111 22.37 -1.87 -7.53
C ALA A 111 22.25 -0.35 -7.44
N VAL A 112 21.08 0.19 -7.12
CA VAL A 112 20.85 1.63 -6.87
C VAL A 112 21.70 2.11 -5.68
N ARG A 113 21.76 1.32 -4.59
CA ARG A 113 22.62 1.59 -3.44
C ARG A 113 24.10 1.62 -3.85
N ASP A 114 24.53 0.60 -4.57
CA ASP A 114 25.94 0.44 -4.97
C ASP A 114 26.38 1.53 -5.95
N ALA A 115 25.42 2.13 -6.68
CA ALA A 115 25.61 3.33 -7.49
C ALA A 115 25.62 4.65 -6.68
N GLY A 116 25.51 4.59 -5.34
CA GLY A 116 25.52 5.76 -4.46
C GLY A 116 24.23 6.62 -4.51
N LEU A 117 23.15 6.11 -5.08
CA LEU A 117 21.87 6.82 -5.14
C LEU A 117 21.08 6.64 -3.84
N ARG A 118 20.42 7.72 -3.40
CA ARG A 118 19.59 7.73 -2.19
C ARG A 118 18.27 7.00 -2.42
N ARG A 119 17.77 6.32 -1.39
CA ARG A 119 16.57 5.48 -1.45
C ARG A 119 15.66 5.75 -0.27
N ALA A 120 14.40 5.99 -0.55
CA ALA A 120 13.34 6.02 0.47
C ALA A 120 12.28 4.98 0.14
N VAL A 121 11.71 4.35 1.15
CA VAL A 121 10.49 3.59 1.01
C VAL A 121 9.30 4.45 1.41
N VAL A 122 8.24 4.42 0.60
CA VAL A 122 6.99 5.14 0.84
C VAL A 122 5.83 4.15 0.78
N SER A 123 5.12 4.01 1.88
CA SER A 123 4.03 3.03 2.03
C SER A 123 2.83 3.67 2.72
N SER A 124 1.62 3.28 2.32
CA SER A 124 0.40 3.67 3.06
C SER A 124 0.16 2.80 4.31
N SER A 125 0.95 1.73 4.49
CA SER A 125 0.79 0.81 5.62
C SER A 125 1.55 1.31 6.85
N ALA A 126 0.89 1.28 8.02
CA ALA A 126 1.55 1.48 9.31
C ALA A 126 2.56 0.36 9.64
N ASN A 127 2.40 -0.83 9.04
CA ASN A 127 3.26 -1.99 9.27
C ASN A 127 4.46 -2.05 8.31
N CYS A 128 4.81 -0.95 7.65
CA CYS A 128 5.90 -0.92 6.66
C CYS A 128 7.22 -1.42 7.26
N ARG A 129 7.55 -0.99 8.47
CA ARG A 129 8.77 -1.42 9.15
C ARG A 129 8.81 -2.92 9.38
N ASP A 130 7.72 -3.49 9.94
CA ASP A 130 7.65 -4.92 10.25
C ASP A 130 7.79 -5.78 8.99
N VAL A 131 7.19 -5.32 7.89
CA VAL A 131 7.32 -5.92 6.56
C VAL A 131 8.77 -5.90 6.06
N LEU A 132 9.46 -4.76 6.18
CA LEU A 132 10.85 -4.63 5.73
C LEU A 132 11.80 -5.47 6.56
N VAL A 133 11.60 -5.53 7.88
CA VAL A 133 12.37 -6.37 8.81
C VAL A 133 12.14 -7.85 8.50
N ALA A 134 10.87 -8.27 8.39
CA ALA A 134 10.54 -9.66 8.07
C ALA A 134 11.08 -10.10 6.69
N ALA A 135 11.19 -9.16 5.73
CA ALA A 135 11.77 -9.41 4.41
C ALA A 135 13.32 -9.28 4.38
N GLY A 136 13.96 -8.84 5.48
CA GLY A 136 15.42 -8.65 5.56
C GLY A 136 15.96 -7.56 4.64
N ILE A 137 15.20 -6.47 4.42
CA ILE A 137 15.54 -5.39 3.50
C ILE A 137 15.43 -3.98 4.11
N GLU A 138 15.25 -3.86 5.43
CA GLU A 138 15.10 -2.56 6.10
C GLU A 138 16.34 -1.67 5.89
N ASP A 139 17.53 -2.26 5.96
CA ASP A 139 18.83 -1.60 5.81
C ASP A 139 19.13 -1.07 4.40
N LEU A 140 18.28 -1.37 3.43
CA LEU A 140 18.43 -0.88 2.05
C LEU A 140 17.95 0.56 1.85
N PHE A 141 17.35 1.19 2.86
CA PHE A 141 16.71 2.50 2.72
C PHE A 141 17.20 3.48 3.77
N GLU A 142 17.49 4.72 3.35
CA GLU A 142 17.91 5.81 4.22
C GLU A 142 16.71 6.52 4.88
N ALA A 143 15.52 6.41 4.29
CA ALA A 143 14.31 7.03 4.81
C ALA A 143 13.09 6.14 4.62
N ARG A 144 12.13 6.22 5.56
CA ARG A 144 10.84 5.55 5.50
C ARG A 144 9.74 6.57 5.78
N ILE A 145 8.78 6.65 4.86
CA ILE A 145 7.52 7.38 5.03
C ILE A 145 6.41 6.34 4.98
N ASP A 146 5.89 5.99 6.12
CA ASP A 146 4.85 4.97 6.27
C ASP A 146 3.54 5.57 6.79
N GLY A 147 2.54 4.73 7.07
CA GLY A 147 1.25 5.17 7.59
C GLY A 147 1.38 5.92 8.91
N ILE A 148 2.33 5.54 9.77
CA ILE A 148 2.57 6.22 11.06
C ILE A 148 3.12 7.63 10.83
N VAL A 149 4.13 7.77 9.97
CA VAL A 149 4.70 9.08 9.63
C VAL A 149 3.67 9.96 8.93
N ALA A 150 2.88 9.37 8.01
CA ALA A 150 1.84 10.10 7.30
C ALA A 150 0.79 10.69 8.25
N GLU A 151 0.40 9.95 9.28
CA GLU A 151 -0.53 10.38 10.30
C GLU A 151 0.07 11.48 11.19
N GLN A 152 1.27 11.26 11.71
CA GLN A 152 1.98 12.22 12.56
C GLN A 152 2.24 13.58 11.87
N GLU A 153 2.56 13.54 10.56
CA GLU A 153 2.82 14.75 9.77
C GLU A 153 1.56 15.26 9.04
N HIS A 154 0.38 14.68 9.28
CA HIS A 154 -0.89 15.02 8.62
C HIS A 154 -0.81 15.00 7.08
N LEU A 155 -0.09 14.04 6.51
CA LEU A 155 0.07 13.88 5.07
C LEU A 155 -1.16 13.18 4.47
N ARG A 156 -1.68 13.75 3.39
CA ARG A 156 -2.77 13.10 2.64
C ARG A 156 -2.26 11.82 1.99
N GLY A 157 -3.08 10.77 2.04
CA GLY A 157 -2.80 9.50 1.39
C GLY A 157 -2.87 9.59 -0.14
N LYS A 158 -2.25 8.62 -0.83
CA LYS A 158 -2.36 8.43 -2.28
C LYS A 158 -3.85 8.42 -2.71
N PRO A 159 -4.24 9.10 -3.79
CA PRO A 159 -3.41 9.66 -4.87
C PRO A 159 -2.84 11.06 -4.62
N ALA A 160 -2.98 11.65 -3.43
CA ALA A 160 -2.27 12.90 -3.13
C ALA A 160 -0.74 12.64 -3.10
N PRO A 161 0.10 13.61 -3.52
CA PRO A 161 1.54 13.42 -3.64
C PRO A 161 2.29 13.54 -2.32
N ASP A 162 1.62 13.89 -1.22
CA ASP A 162 2.20 14.36 0.03
C ASP A 162 3.24 13.39 0.61
N THR A 163 2.94 12.09 0.63
CA THR A 163 3.85 11.06 1.16
C THR A 163 5.11 10.89 0.31
N PHE A 164 5.01 10.96 -1.03
CA PHE A 164 6.19 10.94 -1.90
C PHE A 164 7.02 12.22 -1.79
N LEU A 165 6.37 13.38 -1.67
CA LEU A 165 7.06 14.65 -1.43
C LEU A 165 7.81 14.63 -0.08
N ALA A 166 7.23 14.03 0.97
CA ALA A 166 7.91 13.80 2.24
C ALA A 166 9.13 12.88 2.06
N GLY A 167 9.02 11.81 1.28
CA GLY A 167 10.14 10.93 0.95
C GLY A 167 11.30 11.65 0.24
N ALA A 168 11.00 12.46 -0.78
CA ALA A 168 12.00 13.27 -1.46
C ALA A 168 12.66 14.27 -0.50
N ARG A 169 11.86 14.95 0.34
CA ARG A 169 12.34 15.89 1.37
C ARG A 169 13.27 15.19 2.38
N ALA A 170 12.91 14.01 2.87
CA ALA A 170 13.72 13.23 3.80
C ALA A 170 15.08 12.83 3.20
N LEU A 171 15.16 12.64 1.88
CA LEU A 171 16.39 12.40 1.16
C LEU A 171 17.16 13.70 0.80
N GLY A 172 16.62 14.89 1.12
CA GLY A 172 17.21 16.18 0.74
C GLY A 172 17.16 16.43 -0.77
N LEU A 173 16.14 15.93 -1.47
CA LEU A 173 15.99 16.03 -2.91
C LEU A 173 14.76 16.86 -3.29
N LYS A 174 14.83 17.50 -4.47
CA LYS A 174 13.64 18.03 -5.15
C LYS A 174 12.92 16.89 -5.89
N PRO A 175 11.58 16.91 -6.01
CA PRO A 175 10.83 15.89 -6.74
C PRO A 175 11.34 15.65 -8.16
N THR A 176 11.70 16.74 -8.87
CA THR A 176 12.24 16.69 -10.24
C THR A 176 13.58 15.94 -10.36
N GLY A 177 14.30 15.75 -9.24
CA GLY A 177 15.55 14.99 -9.18
C GLY A 177 15.36 13.57 -8.62
N ALA A 178 14.13 13.11 -8.45
CA ALA A 178 13.80 11.81 -7.90
C ALA A 178 12.89 11.01 -8.85
N VAL A 179 12.95 9.68 -8.69
CA VAL A 179 12.14 8.72 -9.45
C VAL A 179 11.20 8.02 -8.48
N VAL A 180 9.92 7.90 -8.84
CA VAL A 180 8.93 7.10 -8.12
C VAL A 180 8.79 5.74 -8.82
N PHE A 181 8.77 4.68 -8.03
CA PHE A 181 8.47 3.31 -8.45
C PHE A 181 7.20 2.85 -7.73
N GLU A 182 6.20 2.39 -8.46
CA GLU A 182 4.90 2.08 -7.86
C GLU A 182 4.13 1.03 -8.66
N ASP A 183 3.38 0.17 -7.96
CA ASP A 183 2.56 -0.88 -8.56
C ASP A 183 1.05 -0.61 -8.45
N ALA A 184 0.63 0.32 -7.58
CA ALA A 184 -0.76 0.73 -7.45
C ALA A 184 -1.10 1.97 -8.30
N LEU A 185 -2.30 2.01 -8.91
CA LEU A 185 -2.75 3.13 -9.75
C LEU A 185 -2.75 4.46 -9.00
N ALA A 186 -3.24 4.44 -7.74
CA ALA A 186 -3.24 5.63 -6.88
C ALA A 186 -1.83 6.15 -6.59
N GLY A 187 -0.84 5.25 -6.46
CA GLY A 187 0.54 5.63 -6.22
C GLY A 187 1.21 6.22 -7.47
N VAL A 188 0.96 5.65 -8.64
CA VAL A 188 1.43 6.22 -9.91
C VAL A 188 0.86 7.64 -10.11
N ALA A 189 -0.45 7.81 -9.86
CA ALA A 189 -1.09 9.13 -9.92
C ALA A 189 -0.48 10.12 -8.93
N ALA A 190 -0.15 9.68 -7.70
CA ALA A 190 0.52 10.51 -6.70
C ALA A 190 1.93 10.93 -7.14
N GLY A 191 2.72 10.03 -7.72
CA GLY A 191 4.03 10.33 -8.30
C GLY A 191 3.93 11.39 -9.40
N ARG A 192 2.97 11.25 -10.30
CA ARG A 192 2.73 12.23 -11.39
C ARG A 192 2.28 13.57 -10.82
N ALA A 193 1.35 13.60 -9.87
CA ALA A 193 0.85 14.83 -9.25
C ALA A 193 1.94 15.57 -8.46
N GLY A 194 2.93 14.86 -7.92
CA GLY A 194 4.04 15.42 -7.17
C GLY A 194 5.14 16.07 -8.03
N GLY A 195 5.05 15.98 -9.35
CA GLY A 195 6.04 16.55 -10.27
C GLY A 195 7.40 15.85 -10.18
N PHE A 196 7.41 14.56 -9.91
CA PHE A 196 8.63 13.75 -9.91
C PHE A 196 9.24 13.67 -11.31
N GLY A 197 10.59 13.63 -11.37
CA GLY A 197 11.32 13.62 -12.62
C GLY A 197 11.01 12.42 -13.50
N PHE A 198 10.65 11.27 -12.89
CA PHE A 198 10.24 10.07 -13.60
C PHE A 198 9.35 9.21 -12.72
N VAL A 199 8.37 8.53 -13.33
CA VAL A 199 7.47 7.58 -12.65
C VAL A 199 7.50 6.23 -13.37
N VAL A 200 7.95 5.21 -12.67
CA VAL A 200 8.00 3.83 -13.14
C VAL A 200 6.81 3.06 -12.58
N GLY A 201 5.94 2.59 -13.45
CA GLY A 201 4.90 1.63 -13.11
C GLY A 201 5.49 0.21 -13.04
N VAL A 202 5.13 -0.56 -12.02
CA VAL A 202 5.53 -1.97 -11.88
C VAL A 202 4.29 -2.84 -11.97
N ASP A 203 4.08 -3.47 -13.12
CA ASP A 203 2.90 -4.28 -13.37
C ASP A 203 3.03 -5.67 -12.71
N ARG A 204 2.32 -5.87 -11.60
CA ARG A 204 2.29 -7.14 -10.87
C ARG A 204 1.02 -7.97 -11.13
N VAL A 205 0.01 -7.37 -11.77
CA VAL A 205 -1.33 -7.98 -11.89
C VAL A 205 -1.93 -7.88 -13.30
N GLY A 206 -1.17 -7.42 -14.31
CA GLY A 206 -1.64 -7.30 -15.69
C GLY A 206 -2.39 -6.01 -16.00
N GLN A 207 -2.04 -4.89 -15.32
CA GLN A 207 -2.67 -3.59 -15.48
C GLN A 207 -1.76 -2.53 -16.14
N ALA A 208 -0.82 -2.93 -16.99
CA ALA A 208 0.17 -2.03 -17.61
C ALA A 208 -0.47 -0.82 -18.31
N ALA A 209 -1.58 -1.01 -19.02
CA ALA A 209 -2.28 0.07 -19.71
C ALA A 209 -2.83 1.12 -18.73
N GLU A 210 -3.40 0.68 -17.60
CA GLU A 210 -3.93 1.58 -16.58
C GLU A 210 -2.80 2.32 -15.83
N LEU A 211 -1.68 1.66 -15.52
CA LEU A 211 -0.50 2.32 -14.96
C LEU A 211 0.00 3.44 -15.88
N LYS A 212 0.07 3.20 -17.19
CA LYS A 212 0.38 4.22 -18.18
C LYS A 212 -0.60 5.38 -18.16
N LYS A 213 -1.89 5.11 -18.17
CA LYS A 213 -2.96 6.10 -18.16
C LYS A 213 -2.93 6.97 -16.89
N HIS A 214 -2.53 6.41 -15.75
CA HIS A 214 -2.39 7.13 -14.48
C HIS A 214 -1.09 7.94 -14.37
N GLY A 215 -0.20 7.85 -15.36
CA GLY A 215 0.94 8.74 -15.49
C GLY A 215 2.31 8.09 -15.33
N ALA A 216 2.42 6.76 -15.44
CA ALA A 216 3.72 6.11 -15.52
C ALA A 216 4.44 6.47 -16.84
N ASP A 217 5.68 6.89 -16.75
CA ASP A 217 6.52 7.18 -17.93
C ASP A 217 6.92 5.89 -18.63
N ILE A 218 7.24 4.86 -17.87
CA ILE A 218 7.43 3.48 -18.36
C ILE A 218 6.72 2.49 -17.44
N VAL A 219 6.45 1.29 -17.96
CA VAL A 219 5.96 0.17 -17.17
C VAL A 219 6.87 -1.03 -17.40
N VAL A 220 7.22 -1.71 -16.30
CA VAL A 220 7.98 -2.96 -16.26
C VAL A 220 7.21 -4.00 -15.45
N THR A 221 7.46 -5.27 -15.65
CA THR A 221 6.88 -6.36 -14.84
C THR A 221 7.76 -6.68 -13.62
N ASP A 222 9.06 -6.42 -13.72
CA ASP A 222 10.02 -6.52 -12.62
C ASP A 222 11.08 -5.42 -12.71
N LEU A 223 11.51 -4.88 -11.55
CA LEU A 223 12.52 -3.82 -11.53
C LEU A 223 13.88 -4.27 -12.09
N ALA A 224 14.16 -5.58 -12.11
CA ALA A 224 15.38 -6.11 -12.70
C ALA A 224 15.51 -5.80 -14.20
N GLU A 225 14.41 -5.61 -14.91
CA GLU A 225 14.42 -5.20 -16.33
C GLU A 225 15.14 -3.85 -16.55
N LEU A 226 15.19 -3.02 -15.51
CA LEU A 226 15.85 -1.72 -15.58
C LEU A 226 17.38 -1.82 -15.48
N LEU A 227 17.92 -2.95 -14.99
CA LEU A 227 19.36 -3.20 -14.92
C LEU A 227 19.97 -3.51 -16.28
N ASP A 228 19.15 -4.04 -17.19
CA ASP A 228 19.59 -4.50 -18.50
C ASP A 228 19.34 -3.44 -19.60
N ARG A 229 18.69 -2.32 -19.26
CA ARG A 229 18.45 -1.21 -20.20
C ARG A 229 19.73 -0.35 -20.31
N LYS A 230 20.32 -0.35 -21.49
CA LYS A 230 21.43 0.56 -21.87
C LYS A 230 20.89 1.91 -22.27
#